data_353e52013c3f9093846d5e7ee8e679ac
#
_entry.id   353e52013c3f9093846d5e7ee8e679ac
#
_cell.length_a   1.000
_cell.length_b   1.000
_cell.length_c   1.000
_cell.angle_alpha   90.00
_cell.angle_beta   90.00
_cell.angle_gamma   90.00
#
_symmetry.space_group_name_H-M   'P 1'
#
loop_
_entity.id
_entity.type
_entity.pdbx_description
1 polymer ?
#
loop_
_entity_poly.entity_id
_entity_poly.type
_entity_poly.pdbx_seq_one_letter_code
_entity_poly.pdbx_strand_id
1 'polypeptide(L)'
;MLLSPNEPNPHFMVYKEDARRLVLQAIAEKSECFWILGKTGIGKTTFLLWLNEYAPLYNVVPIFFHGGEKLTLDEIKSKVEETIRPSFFSRVFLKKKAIEKPILILIDEVEYIKDDNVFQYLIGKLDDPQLHASLVLASVDVVEDVIKNHFKGREIHRIYLEMPSPEIIMDMIRKRIEASGGEDFQPFGKQLVKDVIESSTTIRDILIKLGESSKYR
;
A
#
# COMPACT_ATOMS: atom_id res chain seq x y z
N MET A 1 1.18 -20.33 -6.28
CA MET A 1 2.43 -19.80 -6.90
C MET A 1 3.10 -18.88 -5.89
N LEU A 2 4.11 -19.40 -5.19
CA LEU A 2 4.64 -18.85 -3.94
C LEU A 2 5.52 -17.63 -4.02
N LEU A 3 6.30 -17.59 -5.07
CA LEU A 3 7.30 -16.56 -5.30
C LEU A 3 6.88 -15.67 -6.47
N SER A 4 5.55 -15.45 -6.66
CA SER A 4 5.09 -14.52 -7.70
C SER A 4 5.62 -13.12 -7.39
N PRO A 5 6.54 -12.58 -8.18
CA PRO A 5 7.12 -11.26 -7.95
C PRO A 5 6.14 -10.13 -8.26
N ASN A 6 5.06 -10.45 -8.98
CA ASN A 6 4.07 -9.48 -9.47
C ASN A 6 2.77 -9.50 -8.67
N GLU A 7 2.63 -10.41 -7.70
CA GLU A 7 1.46 -10.48 -6.82
C GLU A 7 1.86 -10.07 -5.40
N PRO A 8 1.69 -8.78 -5.06
CA PRO A 8 1.98 -8.31 -3.73
C PRO A 8 1.03 -8.98 -2.73
N ASN A 9 1.61 -9.56 -1.67
CA ASN A 9 0.84 -10.25 -0.63
C ASN A 9 1.17 -9.64 0.73
N PRO A 10 0.20 -8.98 1.38
CA PRO A 10 0.40 -8.27 2.65
C PRO A 10 0.80 -9.19 3.81
N HIS A 11 0.38 -10.46 3.80
CA HIS A 11 0.71 -11.42 4.86
C HIS A 11 2.20 -11.74 4.97
N PHE A 12 2.97 -11.53 3.88
CA PHE A 12 4.41 -11.76 3.89
C PHE A 12 5.24 -10.49 4.13
N MET A 13 4.60 -9.39 4.49
CA MET A 13 5.31 -8.17 4.85
C MET A 13 5.78 -8.23 6.30
N VAL A 14 7.02 -8.66 6.53
CA VAL A 14 7.59 -8.89 7.87
C VAL A 14 8.37 -7.71 8.43
N TYR A 15 8.48 -6.60 7.70
CA TYR A 15 9.24 -5.42 8.12
C TYR A 15 8.37 -4.16 8.21
N LYS A 16 8.89 -3.13 8.89
CA LYS A 16 8.17 -1.85 9.13
C LYS A 16 6.81 -2.05 9.85
N GLU A 17 6.67 -3.07 10.69
CA GLU A 17 5.41 -3.35 11.40
C GLU A 17 5.00 -2.18 12.29
N ASP A 18 5.93 -1.62 13.06
CA ASP A 18 5.65 -0.46 13.91
C ASP A 18 5.17 0.75 13.10
N ALA A 19 5.81 1.03 11.95
CA ALA A 19 5.39 2.12 11.09
C ALA A 19 3.96 1.91 10.57
N ARG A 20 3.60 0.69 10.16
CA ARG A 20 2.24 0.36 9.68
C ARG A 20 1.19 0.52 10.77
N ARG A 21 1.49 0.06 11.99
CA ARG A 21 0.60 0.22 13.16
C ARG A 21 0.42 1.69 13.54
N LEU A 22 1.53 2.45 13.58
CA LEU A 22 1.49 3.89 13.86
C LEU A 22 0.65 4.66 12.84
N VAL A 23 0.77 4.33 11.55
CA VAL A 23 -0.08 4.93 10.50
C VAL A 23 -1.56 4.68 10.79
N LEU A 24 -1.97 3.43 11.07
CA LEU A 24 -3.37 3.12 11.35
C LEU A 24 -3.88 3.75 12.65
N GLN A 25 -3.06 3.84 13.69
CA GLN A 25 -3.42 4.53 14.93
C GLN A 25 -3.62 6.03 14.70
N ALA A 26 -2.68 6.70 14.01
CA ALA A 26 -2.79 8.12 13.71
C ALA A 26 -4.05 8.43 12.87
N ILE A 27 -4.32 7.62 11.85
CA ILE A 27 -5.50 7.76 10.98
C ILE A 27 -6.82 7.55 11.76
N ALA A 28 -6.84 6.65 12.73
CA ALA A 28 -8.03 6.42 13.56
C ALA A 28 -8.35 7.60 14.48
N GLU A 29 -7.35 8.42 14.86
CA GLU A 29 -7.48 9.54 15.77
C GLU A 29 -7.77 10.87 15.07
N LYS A 30 -7.14 11.13 13.93
CA LYS A 30 -7.29 12.37 13.17
C LYS A 30 -7.04 12.21 11.68
N SER A 31 -7.45 13.20 10.90
CA SER A 31 -7.14 13.25 9.46
C SER A 31 -5.65 13.49 9.25
N GLU A 32 -5.00 12.59 8.53
CA GLU A 32 -3.56 12.60 8.30
C GLU A 32 -3.20 12.37 6.82
N CYS A 33 -2.02 12.83 6.44
CA CYS A 33 -1.45 12.57 5.12
C CYS A 33 -0.09 11.90 5.26
N PHE A 34 0.06 10.71 4.67
CA PHE A 34 1.30 9.95 4.62
C PHE A 34 1.77 9.77 3.18
N TRP A 35 3.09 9.73 3.01
CA TRP A 35 3.70 9.43 1.72
C TRP A 35 4.73 8.32 1.87
N ILE A 36 4.46 7.18 1.23
CA ILE A 36 5.31 5.99 1.22
C ILE A 36 6.25 6.08 0.02
N LEU A 37 7.53 6.15 0.29
CA LEU A 37 8.58 6.36 -0.71
C LEU A 37 9.52 5.15 -0.79
N GLY A 38 10.04 4.88 -1.97
CA GLY A 38 11.06 3.85 -2.16
C GLY A 38 11.09 3.29 -3.57
N LYS A 39 12.19 2.62 -3.89
CA LYS A 39 12.44 2.05 -5.23
C LYS A 39 11.32 1.11 -5.68
N THR A 40 11.16 0.97 -7.00
CA THR A 40 10.26 -0.04 -7.57
C THR A 40 10.66 -1.44 -7.08
N GLY A 41 9.66 -2.23 -6.67
CA GLY A 41 9.90 -3.60 -6.16
C GLY A 41 10.35 -3.70 -4.70
N ILE A 42 10.37 -2.58 -3.93
CA ILE A 42 10.72 -2.59 -2.51
C ILE A 42 9.55 -2.98 -1.58
N GLY A 43 8.32 -3.00 -2.08
CA GLY A 43 7.14 -3.40 -1.30
C GLY A 43 6.16 -2.29 -0.96
N LYS A 44 6.16 -1.14 -1.66
CA LYS A 44 5.19 -0.04 -1.45
C LYS A 44 3.74 -0.52 -1.60
N THR A 45 3.42 -1.16 -2.72
CA THR A 45 2.11 -1.75 -2.96
C THR A 45 1.71 -2.73 -1.84
N THR A 46 2.65 -3.56 -1.39
CA THR A 46 2.42 -4.52 -0.28
C THR A 46 2.11 -3.78 1.02
N PHE A 47 2.78 -2.65 1.29
CA PHE A 47 2.51 -1.80 2.44
C PHE A 47 1.09 -1.23 2.39
N LEU A 48 0.67 -0.67 1.25
CA LEU A 48 -0.68 -0.14 1.07
C LEU A 48 -1.75 -1.23 1.19
N LEU A 49 -1.52 -2.40 0.61
CA LEU A 49 -2.44 -3.54 0.73
C LEU A 49 -2.56 -4.03 2.17
N TRP A 50 -1.47 -4.01 2.94
CA TRP A 50 -1.51 -4.30 4.36
C TRP A 50 -2.40 -3.28 5.11
N LEU A 51 -2.22 -1.97 4.85
CA LEU A 51 -3.09 -0.95 5.44
C LEU A 51 -4.56 -1.18 5.05
N ASN A 52 -4.82 -1.49 3.78
CA ASN A 52 -6.18 -1.76 3.28
C ASN A 52 -6.83 -2.95 4.00
N GLU A 53 -6.08 -4.01 4.25
CA GLU A 53 -6.59 -5.22 4.89
C GLU A 53 -6.83 -5.02 6.40
N TYR A 54 -5.92 -4.32 7.08
CA TYR A 54 -5.95 -4.18 8.53
C TYR A 54 -6.66 -2.93 9.05
N ALA A 55 -6.94 -1.93 8.21
CA ALA A 55 -7.65 -0.71 8.60
C ALA A 55 -9.01 -0.98 9.30
N PRO A 56 -9.82 -1.97 8.88
CA PRO A 56 -11.08 -2.27 9.56
C PRO A 56 -10.92 -2.67 11.04
N LEU A 57 -9.78 -3.24 11.44
CA LEU A 57 -9.48 -3.57 12.84
C LEU A 57 -9.29 -2.32 13.71
N TYR A 58 -9.00 -1.18 13.10
CA TYR A 58 -8.89 0.14 13.73
C TYR A 58 -10.16 1.00 13.54
N ASN A 59 -11.25 0.35 13.14
CA ASN A 59 -12.52 1.01 12.84
C ASN A 59 -12.45 2.05 11.69
N VAL A 60 -11.50 1.90 10.78
CA VAL A 60 -11.25 2.77 9.62
C VAL A 60 -11.75 2.08 8.34
N VAL A 61 -12.35 2.83 7.42
CA VAL A 61 -12.84 2.31 6.14
C VAL A 61 -11.83 2.61 5.03
N PRO A 62 -11.12 1.61 4.51
CA PRO A 62 -10.15 1.82 3.45
C PRO A 62 -10.80 1.89 2.06
N ILE A 63 -10.22 2.74 1.19
CA ILE A 63 -10.54 2.85 -0.23
C ILE A 63 -9.21 2.82 -0.99
N PHE A 64 -8.91 1.71 -1.64
CA PHE A 64 -7.65 1.52 -2.35
C PHE A 64 -7.82 1.79 -3.86
N PHE A 65 -6.89 2.59 -4.40
CA PHE A 65 -6.73 2.84 -5.82
C PHE A 65 -5.34 2.39 -6.27
N HIS A 66 -5.29 1.62 -7.33
CA HIS A 66 -4.05 1.37 -8.02
C HIS A 66 -3.85 2.52 -9.01
N GLY A 67 -2.89 3.38 -8.70
CA GLY A 67 -2.48 4.46 -9.58
C GLY A 67 -1.89 3.86 -10.85
N GLY A 68 -2.10 4.48 -11.92
CA GLY A 68 -1.60 4.13 -13.21
C GLY A 68 -2.14 5.15 -14.20
N GLU A 69 -1.73 5.11 -15.45
CA GLU A 69 -2.17 6.05 -16.49
C GLU A 69 -3.69 6.12 -16.69
N LYS A 70 -4.44 5.20 -16.08
CA LYS A 70 -5.89 5.07 -16.25
C LYS A 70 -6.71 5.56 -15.07
N LEU A 71 -6.08 5.95 -13.94
CA LEU A 71 -6.83 6.42 -12.78
C LEU A 71 -7.38 7.82 -13.06
N THR A 72 -8.70 7.91 -13.21
CA THR A 72 -9.41 9.15 -13.53
C THR A 72 -10.05 9.77 -12.30
N LEU A 73 -10.28 11.09 -12.35
CA LEU A 73 -11.01 11.81 -11.32
C LEU A 73 -12.41 11.22 -11.07
N ASP A 74 -13.10 10.81 -12.14
CA ASP A 74 -14.46 10.27 -12.04
C ASP A 74 -14.49 8.92 -11.34
N GLU A 75 -13.51 8.05 -11.56
CA GLU A 75 -13.38 6.78 -10.83
C GLU A 75 -13.14 7.02 -9.34
N ILE A 76 -12.23 7.95 -9.01
CA ILE A 76 -11.96 8.30 -7.61
C ILE A 76 -13.22 8.87 -6.95
N LYS A 77 -13.86 9.86 -7.59
CA LYS A 77 -15.09 10.46 -7.09
C LYS A 77 -16.18 9.42 -6.87
N SER A 78 -16.45 8.61 -7.89
CA SER A 78 -17.50 7.59 -7.81
C SER A 78 -17.29 6.66 -6.62
N LYS A 79 -16.09 6.10 -6.47
CA LYS A 79 -15.79 5.15 -5.40
C LYS A 79 -15.76 5.79 -4.01
N VAL A 80 -15.20 7.00 -3.90
CA VAL A 80 -15.17 7.75 -2.63
C VAL A 80 -16.58 8.16 -2.23
N GLU A 81 -17.35 8.78 -3.13
CA GLU A 81 -18.72 9.24 -2.82
C GLU A 81 -19.66 8.07 -2.52
N GLU A 82 -19.57 6.96 -3.25
CA GLU A 82 -20.34 5.75 -2.94
C GLU A 82 -20.02 5.20 -1.56
N THR A 83 -18.76 5.28 -1.15
CA THR A 83 -18.32 4.85 0.17
C THR A 83 -18.85 5.78 1.26
N ILE A 84 -18.72 7.10 1.09
CA ILE A 84 -19.14 8.10 2.08
C ILE A 84 -20.67 8.17 2.20
N ARG A 85 -21.35 8.27 1.06
CA ARG A 85 -22.80 8.47 0.96
C ARG A 85 -23.41 7.47 0.01
N PRO A 86 -23.65 6.24 0.45
CA PRO A 86 -24.27 5.24 -0.41
C PRO A 86 -25.59 5.76 -0.98
N SER A 87 -25.85 5.47 -2.26
CA SER A 87 -27.04 5.91 -2.97
C SER A 87 -28.31 5.57 -2.23
N PHE A 88 -29.41 6.28 -2.50
CA PHE A 88 -30.72 5.99 -1.90
C PHE A 88 -31.10 4.52 -2.07
N PHE A 89 -30.84 3.94 -3.24
CA PHE A 89 -31.08 2.54 -3.53
C PHE A 89 -30.27 1.61 -2.61
N SER A 90 -28.99 1.93 -2.41
CA SER A 90 -28.11 1.19 -1.50
C SER A 90 -28.54 1.33 -0.04
N ARG A 91 -29.07 2.49 0.37
CA ARG A 91 -29.60 2.70 1.73
C ARG A 91 -30.85 1.91 2.00
N VAL A 92 -31.82 1.91 1.05
CA VAL A 92 -33.11 1.26 1.22
C VAL A 92 -33.02 -0.25 1.02
N PHE A 93 -32.41 -0.71 -0.07
CA PHE A 93 -32.38 -2.14 -0.42
C PHE A 93 -31.22 -2.91 0.19
N LEU A 94 -30.04 -2.29 0.33
CA LEU A 94 -28.86 -2.94 0.89
C LEU A 94 -28.60 -2.56 2.35
N LYS A 95 -29.47 -1.75 2.96
CA LYS A 95 -29.35 -1.25 4.35
C LYS A 95 -27.99 -0.57 4.63
N LYS A 96 -27.32 -0.03 3.61
CA LYS A 96 -26.07 0.73 3.77
C LYS A 96 -26.38 2.08 4.42
N LYS A 97 -25.77 2.37 5.58
CA LYS A 97 -25.83 3.68 6.25
C LYS A 97 -24.71 4.58 5.75
N ALA A 98 -24.87 5.91 5.92
CA ALA A 98 -23.76 6.85 5.76
C ALA A 98 -22.61 6.45 6.73
N ILE A 99 -21.37 6.58 6.26
CA ILE A 99 -20.21 6.21 7.08
C ILE A 99 -19.93 7.34 8.07
N GLU A 100 -19.94 6.99 9.36
CA GLU A 100 -19.51 7.85 10.47
C GLU A 100 -18.08 7.53 10.92
N LYS A 101 -17.41 6.60 10.22
CA LYS A 101 -16.07 6.11 10.54
C LYS A 101 -15.01 6.90 9.77
N PRO A 102 -13.79 6.98 10.30
CA PRO A 102 -12.65 7.49 9.56
C PRO A 102 -12.47 6.75 8.22
N ILE A 103 -12.12 7.48 7.18
CA ILE A 103 -11.89 6.97 5.83
C ILE A 103 -10.41 7.06 5.53
N LEU A 104 -9.87 5.99 4.96
CA LEU A 104 -8.50 5.91 4.50
C LEU A 104 -8.45 5.75 2.98
N ILE A 105 -8.01 6.80 2.30
CA ILE A 105 -7.79 6.77 0.85
C ILE A 105 -6.35 6.37 0.59
N LEU A 106 -6.16 5.26 -0.11
CA LEU A 106 -4.86 4.68 -0.45
C LEU A 106 -4.65 4.78 -1.94
N ILE A 107 -3.56 5.42 -2.38
CA ILE A 107 -3.24 5.57 -3.80
C ILE A 107 -1.81 5.10 -4.05
N ASP A 108 -1.66 4.05 -4.85
CA ASP A 108 -0.37 3.56 -5.32
C ASP A 108 0.06 4.28 -6.61
N GLU A 109 1.36 4.31 -6.90
CA GLU A 109 1.95 4.83 -8.15
C GLU A 109 1.48 6.25 -8.50
N VAL A 110 1.52 7.15 -7.52
CA VAL A 110 1.04 8.55 -7.63
C VAL A 110 1.73 9.32 -8.76
N GLU A 111 2.97 8.96 -9.10
CA GLU A 111 3.76 9.55 -10.17
C GLU A 111 3.12 9.44 -11.57
N TYR A 112 2.17 8.53 -11.74
CA TYR A 112 1.45 8.36 -13.02
C TYR A 112 0.15 9.16 -13.11
N ILE A 113 -0.30 9.80 -12.02
CA ILE A 113 -1.50 10.65 -12.02
C ILE A 113 -1.17 11.97 -12.71
N LYS A 114 -1.78 12.21 -13.88
CA LYS A 114 -1.55 13.40 -14.70
C LYS A 114 -2.61 14.49 -14.50
N ASP A 115 -3.77 14.14 -13.94
CA ASP A 115 -4.88 15.08 -13.73
C ASP A 115 -4.76 15.74 -12.36
N ASP A 116 -4.35 16.99 -12.34
CA ASP A 116 -4.22 17.81 -11.14
C ASP A 116 -5.54 17.93 -10.33
N ASN A 117 -6.69 17.82 -10.99
CA ASN A 117 -7.98 17.87 -10.32
C ASN A 117 -8.17 16.69 -9.36
N VAL A 118 -7.47 15.57 -9.54
CA VAL A 118 -7.45 14.45 -8.61
C VAL A 118 -6.93 14.91 -7.26
N PHE A 119 -5.80 15.62 -7.23
CA PHE A 119 -5.20 16.09 -5.98
C PHE A 119 -6.06 17.17 -5.31
N GLN A 120 -6.64 18.08 -6.09
CA GLN A 120 -7.58 19.09 -5.56
C GLN A 120 -8.79 18.43 -4.89
N TYR A 121 -9.35 17.40 -5.51
CA TYR A 121 -10.47 16.65 -4.97
C TYR A 121 -10.09 15.93 -3.65
N LEU A 122 -8.95 15.23 -3.64
CA LEU A 122 -8.47 14.51 -2.46
C LEU A 122 -8.22 15.44 -1.28
N ILE A 123 -7.59 16.59 -1.53
CA ILE A 123 -7.36 17.60 -0.51
C ILE A 123 -8.68 18.18 0.00
N GLY A 124 -9.64 18.44 -0.89
CA GLY A 124 -10.97 18.84 -0.50
C GLY A 124 -11.66 17.85 0.46
N LYS A 125 -11.36 16.54 0.32
CA LYS A 125 -11.85 15.52 1.26
C LYS A 125 -11.11 15.54 2.60
N LEU A 126 -9.80 15.81 2.60
CA LEU A 126 -9.02 15.96 3.82
C LEU A 126 -9.44 17.23 4.62
N ASP A 127 -9.88 18.26 3.92
CA ASP A 127 -10.28 19.53 4.50
C ASP A 127 -11.77 19.61 4.88
N ASP A 128 -12.56 18.62 4.51
CA ASP A 128 -13.98 18.56 4.85
C ASP A 128 -14.17 18.33 6.36
N PRO A 129 -14.64 19.33 7.11
CA PRO A 129 -14.80 19.21 8.56
C PRO A 129 -15.86 18.19 8.99
N GLN A 130 -16.70 17.75 8.06
CA GLN A 130 -17.72 16.73 8.31
C GLN A 130 -17.19 15.31 8.03
N LEU A 131 -15.97 15.22 7.52
CA LEU A 131 -15.38 13.96 7.08
C LEU A 131 -14.03 13.75 7.75
N HIS A 132 -13.91 12.68 8.52
CA HIS A 132 -12.62 12.24 9.02
C HIS A 132 -11.93 11.41 7.92
N ALA A 133 -11.21 12.06 7.02
CA ALA A 133 -10.53 11.43 5.91
C ALA A 133 -9.01 11.56 6.06
N SER A 134 -8.30 10.48 5.75
CA SER A 134 -6.83 10.44 5.67
C SER A 134 -6.38 9.91 4.31
N LEU A 135 -5.17 10.30 3.90
CA LEU A 135 -4.61 9.95 2.61
C LEU A 135 -3.24 9.30 2.78
N VAL A 136 -3.04 8.17 2.13
CA VAL A 136 -1.73 7.51 2.03
C VAL A 136 -1.38 7.37 0.55
N LEU A 137 -0.35 8.07 0.15
CA LEU A 137 0.21 8.06 -1.21
C LEU A 137 1.44 7.16 -1.27
N ALA A 138 1.68 6.50 -2.39
CA ALA A 138 2.92 5.76 -2.64
C ALA A 138 3.50 6.11 -4.01
N SER A 139 4.81 6.36 -4.06
CA SER A 139 5.55 6.65 -5.29
C SER A 139 7.02 6.21 -5.20
N VAL A 140 7.72 6.22 -6.32
CA VAL A 140 9.17 5.93 -6.33
C VAL A 140 9.93 7.03 -5.61
N ASP A 141 9.65 8.28 -5.98
CA ASP A 141 10.23 9.48 -5.40
C ASP A 141 9.11 10.47 -5.02
N VAL A 142 9.49 11.50 -4.28
CA VAL A 142 8.59 12.60 -3.96
C VAL A 142 8.26 13.37 -5.24
N VAL A 143 6.99 13.49 -5.56
CA VAL A 143 6.53 14.33 -6.66
C VAL A 143 6.45 15.77 -6.12
N GLU A 144 7.57 16.48 -6.14
CA GLU A 144 7.72 17.82 -5.53
C GLU A 144 6.69 18.83 -6.06
N ASP A 145 6.35 18.76 -7.35
CA ASP A 145 5.37 19.65 -7.95
C ASP A 145 3.97 19.39 -7.37
N VAL A 146 3.61 18.14 -7.10
CA VAL A 146 2.35 17.79 -6.45
C VAL A 146 2.31 18.39 -5.04
N ILE A 147 3.41 18.28 -4.28
CA ILE A 147 3.49 18.87 -2.93
C ILE A 147 3.35 20.38 -3.00
N LYS A 148 4.12 21.05 -3.86
CA LYS A 148 4.11 22.50 -3.97
C LYS A 148 2.77 23.05 -4.41
N ASN A 149 2.11 22.40 -5.35
CA ASN A 149 0.89 22.90 -5.95
C ASN A 149 -0.36 22.56 -5.13
N HIS A 150 -0.40 21.39 -4.50
CA HIS A 150 -1.62 20.87 -3.88
C HIS A 150 -1.54 20.70 -2.37
N PHE A 151 -0.37 20.44 -1.80
CA PHE A 151 -0.21 20.18 -0.35
C PHE A 151 0.48 21.32 0.41
N LYS A 152 0.53 22.53 -0.17
CA LYS A 152 1.19 23.68 0.45
C LYS A 152 0.60 23.99 1.83
N GLY A 153 1.46 24.01 2.85
CA GLY A 153 1.06 24.30 4.23
C GLY A 153 0.48 23.11 5.00
N ARG A 154 0.39 21.93 4.38
CA ARG A 154 -0.05 20.70 5.03
C ARG A 154 1.15 19.86 5.46
N GLU A 155 1.08 19.29 6.64
CA GLU A 155 2.04 18.31 7.10
C GLU A 155 1.85 16.99 6.33
N ILE A 156 2.95 16.44 5.81
CA ILE A 156 2.99 15.16 5.12
C ILE A 156 4.04 14.30 5.78
N HIS A 157 3.62 13.20 6.40
CA HIS A 157 4.52 12.24 7.04
C HIS A 157 5.15 11.33 5.99
N ARG A 158 6.46 11.41 5.80
CA ARG A 158 7.18 10.62 4.80
C ARG A 158 7.72 9.34 5.43
N ILE A 159 7.41 8.20 4.82
CA ILE A 159 7.90 6.88 5.23
C ILE A 159 8.75 6.31 4.09
N TYR A 160 10.03 6.15 4.34
CA TYR A 160 10.96 5.58 3.37
C TYR A 160 11.05 4.07 3.55
N LEU A 161 10.75 3.34 2.47
CA LEU A 161 10.97 1.90 2.39
C LEU A 161 12.33 1.64 1.74
N GLU A 162 13.20 1.02 2.52
CA GLU A 162 14.52 0.60 2.08
C GLU A 162 14.60 -0.92 2.09
N MET A 163 15.66 -1.46 1.50
CA MET A 163 15.90 -2.90 1.52
C MET A 163 16.03 -3.37 2.97
N PRO A 164 15.23 -4.33 3.42
CA PRO A 164 15.35 -4.89 4.76
C PRO A 164 16.68 -5.62 4.93
N SER A 165 17.06 -5.89 6.19
CA SER A 165 18.26 -6.69 6.45
C SER A 165 18.13 -8.11 5.84
N PRO A 166 19.26 -8.74 5.50
CA PRO A 166 19.26 -10.10 4.96
C PRO A 166 18.47 -11.11 5.82
N GLU A 167 18.53 -10.96 7.15
CA GLU A 167 17.82 -11.83 8.10
C GLU A 167 16.30 -11.69 7.96
N ILE A 168 15.81 -10.46 7.83
CA ILE A 168 14.37 -10.18 7.63
C ILE A 168 13.92 -10.75 6.29
N ILE A 169 14.73 -10.61 5.24
CA ILE A 169 14.42 -11.15 3.91
C ILE A 169 14.40 -12.68 3.95
N MET A 170 15.35 -13.30 4.63
CA MET A 170 15.38 -14.75 4.85
C MET A 170 14.09 -15.23 5.54
N ASP A 171 13.66 -14.55 6.60
CA ASP A 171 12.41 -14.87 7.31
C ASP A 171 11.18 -14.74 6.38
N MET A 172 11.13 -13.69 5.58
CA MET A 172 10.07 -13.49 4.58
C MET A 172 10.01 -14.63 3.56
N ILE A 173 11.17 -15.05 3.04
CA ILE A 173 11.25 -16.14 2.07
C ILE A 173 10.82 -17.47 2.71
N ARG A 174 11.32 -17.78 3.90
CA ARG A 174 10.94 -18.97 4.66
C ARG A 174 9.43 -19.04 4.86
N LYS A 175 8.79 -17.96 5.36
CA LYS A 175 7.33 -17.89 5.55
C LYS A 175 6.55 -18.12 4.26
N ARG A 176 7.04 -17.62 3.13
CA ARG A 176 6.42 -17.89 1.82
C ARG A 176 6.52 -19.35 1.44
N ILE A 177 7.66 -20.00 1.67
CA ILE A 177 7.88 -21.42 1.41
C ILE A 177 6.97 -22.27 2.28
N GLU A 178 6.94 -22.01 3.60
CA GLU A 178 6.11 -22.72 4.58
C GLU A 178 4.61 -22.60 4.26
N ALA A 179 4.15 -21.39 3.90
CA ALA A 179 2.77 -21.16 3.48
C ALA A 179 2.33 -21.97 2.25
N SER A 180 3.27 -22.59 1.56
CA SER A 180 3.03 -23.45 0.39
C SER A 180 3.29 -24.90 0.62
N GLY A 181 3.46 -25.28 1.86
CA GLY A 181 3.72 -26.65 2.26
C GLY A 181 5.18 -27.09 2.08
N GLY A 182 6.10 -26.13 1.83
CA GLY A 182 7.53 -26.39 1.86
C GLY A 182 8.09 -26.34 3.28
N GLU A 183 9.32 -26.81 3.44
CA GLU A 183 10.03 -26.79 4.71
C GLU A 183 11.29 -25.95 4.60
N ASP A 184 11.50 -25.05 5.57
CA ASP A 184 12.65 -24.14 5.67
C ASP A 184 12.91 -23.43 4.33
N PHE A 185 14.03 -23.73 3.66
CA PHE A 185 14.40 -23.13 2.37
C PHE A 185 14.30 -24.12 1.18
N GLN A 186 13.62 -25.25 1.34
CA GLN A 186 13.39 -26.16 0.24
C GLN A 186 12.37 -25.59 -0.77
N PRO A 187 12.59 -25.73 -2.10
CA PRO A 187 13.63 -26.55 -2.75
C PRO A 187 14.97 -25.83 -3.02
N PHE A 188 15.12 -24.56 -2.61
CA PHE A 188 16.27 -23.72 -3.01
C PHE A 188 17.57 -24.07 -2.26
N GLY A 189 17.47 -24.32 -0.97
CA GLY A 189 18.59 -24.41 -0.05
C GLY A 189 19.06 -23.04 0.47
N LYS A 190 19.48 -23.02 1.72
CA LYS A 190 19.82 -21.79 2.46
C LYS A 190 20.94 -20.97 1.81
N GLN A 191 21.94 -21.63 1.21
CA GLN A 191 23.07 -20.94 0.58
C GLN A 191 22.62 -20.19 -0.67
N LEU A 192 21.86 -20.82 -1.57
CA LEU A 192 21.35 -20.15 -2.77
C LEU A 192 20.49 -18.93 -2.41
N VAL A 193 19.64 -19.04 -1.37
CA VAL A 193 18.82 -17.91 -0.93
C VAL A 193 19.69 -16.75 -0.48
N LYS A 194 20.79 -17.01 0.27
CA LYS A 194 21.75 -15.98 0.68
C LYS A 194 22.41 -15.30 -0.52
N ASP A 195 22.93 -16.09 -1.45
CA ASP A 195 23.64 -15.59 -2.64
C ASP A 195 22.71 -14.71 -3.50
N VAL A 196 21.44 -15.10 -3.62
CA VAL A 196 20.42 -14.31 -4.31
C VAL A 196 20.14 -13.00 -3.58
N ILE A 197 20.03 -13.02 -2.25
CA ILE A 197 19.83 -11.79 -1.46
C ILE A 197 20.99 -10.82 -1.66
N GLU A 198 22.22 -11.28 -1.53
CA GLU A 198 23.45 -10.48 -1.68
C GLU A 198 23.60 -9.86 -3.08
N SER A 199 23.15 -10.58 -4.10
CA SER A 199 23.21 -10.13 -5.51
C SER A 199 22.01 -9.31 -5.96
N SER A 200 21.05 -9.03 -5.09
CA SER A 200 19.78 -8.36 -5.44
C SER A 200 19.67 -6.97 -4.83
N THR A 201 18.96 -6.09 -5.51
CA THR A 201 18.77 -4.70 -5.09
C THR A 201 17.35 -4.40 -4.60
N THR A 202 16.39 -5.28 -4.86
CA THR A 202 14.99 -5.14 -4.44
C THR A 202 14.39 -6.50 -4.06
N ILE A 203 13.30 -6.46 -3.28
CA ILE A 203 12.54 -7.68 -2.93
C ILE A 203 12.00 -8.37 -4.18
N ARG A 204 11.52 -7.60 -5.16
CA ARG A 204 11.03 -8.14 -6.43
C ARG A 204 12.12 -8.90 -7.19
N ASP A 205 13.34 -8.33 -7.24
CA ASP A 205 14.50 -8.96 -7.89
C ASP A 205 14.83 -10.32 -7.25
N ILE A 206 14.83 -10.39 -5.92
CA ILE A 206 15.02 -11.65 -5.19
C ILE A 206 13.98 -12.70 -5.58
N LEU A 207 12.70 -12.32 -5.58
CA LEU A 207 11.62 -13.24 -5.90
C LEU A 207 11.68 -13.76 -7.35
N ILE A 208 12.08 -12.89 -8.29
CA ILE A 208 12.31 -13.27 -9.69
C ILE A 208 13.42 -14.31 -9.78
N LYS A 209 14.60 -14.02 -9.23
CA LYS A 209 15.78 -14.91 -9.29
C LYS A 209 15.51 -16.28 -8.65
N LEU A 210 14.83 -16.31 -7.51
CA LEU A 210 14.43 -17.56 -6.86
C LEU A 210 13.40 -18.32 -7.72
N GLY A 211 12.41 -17.61 -8.28
CA GLY A 211 11.41 -18.23 -9.15
C GLY A 211 12.01 -18.84 -10.42
N GLU A 212 13.02 -18.21 -11.00
CA GLU A 212 13.78 -18.75 -12.13
C GLU A 212 14.57 -20.00 -11.74
N SER A 213 15.25 -19.95 -10.59
CA SER A 213 16.05 -21.09 -10.08
C SER A 213 15.20 -22.34 -9.80
N SER A 214 13.90 -22.17 -9.53
CA SER A 214 12.98 -23.30 -9.30
C SER A 214 12.58 -24.06 -10.56
N LYS A 215 12.74 -23.46 -11.76
CA LYS A 215 12.35 -24.08 -13.03
C LYS A 215 13.39 -25.10 -13.54
N TYR A 216 14.58 -25.09 -12.99
CA TYR A 216 15.71 -25.94 -13.42
C TYR A 216 15.97 -27.08 -12.43
N ARG A 217 15.10 -27.32 -11.49
CA ARG A 217 15.15 -28.48 -10.56
C ARG A 217 13.85 -29.26 -10.61
#